data_003d50f2733b828e33feef3d58be7f5b
#
_entry.id   003d50f2733b828e33feef3d58be7f5b
#
_cell.length_a   1.000
_cell.length_b   1.000
_cell.length_c   1.000
_cell.angle_alpha   90.00
_cell.angle_beta   90.00
_cell.angle_gamma   90.00
#
_symmetry.space_group_name_H-M   'P 1'
#
loop_
_entity.id
_entity.type
_entity.pdbx_description
1 polymer ?
#
loop_
_entity_poly.entity_id
_entity_poly.type
_entity_poly.pdbx_seq_one_letter_code
_entity_poly.pdbx_strand_id
1 'polypeptide(L)'
;MDNRVKFYSWLIGLLDRKHLTFEEIANEWRDANANQDEDELDKRTFLRSRENIQSQFGITVECDKSDGYRYYLKRDPVENDDVTEWMLSSLR
;
A
#
# COMPACT_ATOMS: atom_id res chain seq x y z
N MET A 1 -15.85 10.45 0.76
CA MET A 1 -14.51 10.10 0.25
C MET A 1 -14.52 8.70 -0.31
N ASP A 2 -13.84 8.48 -1.42
CA ASP A 2 -13.81 7.18 -2.06
C ASP A 2 -13.06 6.17 -1.19
N ASN A 3 -13.65 5.00 -0.97
CA ASN A 3 -13.04 3.95 -0.17
C ASN A 3 -11.71 3.49 -0.74
N ARG A 4 -11.54 3.58 -2.06
CA ARG A 4 -10.27 3.21 -2.69
C ARG A 4 -9.14 4.13 -2.25
N VAL A 5 -9.40 5.42 -2.14
CA VAL A 5 -8.39 6.38 -1.70
C VAL A 5 -7.99 6.09 -0.26
N LYS A 6 -8.95 5.76 0.58
CA LYS A 6 -8.66 5.41 1.98
C LYS A 6 -7.80 4.16 2.05
N PHE A 7 -8.11 3.16 1.24
CA PHE A 7 -7.34 1.93 1.21
C PHE A 7 -5.91 2.19 0.71
N TYR A 8 -5.76 2.98 -0.35
CA TYR A 8 -4.44 3.29 -0.89
C TYR A 8 -3.57 4.02 0.13
N SER A 9 -4.14 5.02 0.79
CA SER A 9 -3.43 5.78 1.81
C SER A 9 -2.99 4.89 2.96
N TRP A 10 -3.89 4.03 3.40
CA TRP A 10 -3.62 3.09 4.48
C TRP A 10 -2.50 2.12 4.10
N LEU A 11 -2.58 1.56 2.90
CA LEU A 11 -1.61 0.58 2.43
C LEU A 11 -0.22 1.20 2.28
N ILE A 12 -0.15 2.38 1.69
CA ILE A 12 1.11 3.09 1.53
C ILE A 12 1.74 3.34 2.90
N GLY A 13 0.96 3.82 3.85
CA GLY A 13 1.46 4.08 5.20
C GLY A 13 1.94 2.82 5.90
N LEU A 14 1.24 1.72 5.71
CA LEU A 14 1.60 0.44 6.32
C LEU A 14 2.92 -0.10 5.73
N LEU A 15 3.01 -0.14 4.41
CA LEU A 15 4.18 -0.71 3.74
C LEU A 15 5.38 0.23 3.77
N ASP A 16 5.19 1.49 4.11
CA ASP A 16 6.29 2.41 4.33
C ASP A 16 7.11 1.99 5.56
N ARG A 17 6.50 1.25 6.46
CA ARG A 17 7.14 0.85 7.71
C ARG A 17 7.40 -0.64 7.84
N LYS A 18 6.69 -1.47 7.11
CA LYS A 18 6.77 -2.92 7.27
C LYS A 18 6.79 -3.64 5.93
N HIS A 19 7.43 -4.79 5.92
CA HIS A 19 7.35 -5.71 4.79
C HIS A 19 6.37 -6.82 5.20
N LEU A 20 5.27 -6.96 4.50
CA LEU A 20 4.20 -7.87 4.87
C LEU A 20 3.75 -8.73 3.70
N THR A 21 3.34 -9.97 4.02
CA THR A 21 2.71 -10.84 3.03
C THR A 21 1.29 -10.34 2.76
N PHE A 22 0.71 -10.81 1.68
CA PHE A 22 -0.69 -10.47 1.37
C PHE A 22 -1.61 -10.87 2.53
N GLU A 23 -1.40 -12.05 3.11
CA GLU A 23 -2.25 -12.52 4.21
C GLU A 23 -2.15 -11.59 5.42
N GLU A 24 -0.95 -11.15 5.73
CA GLU A 24 -0.74 -10.21 6.83
C GLU A 24 -1.41 -8.87 6.54
N ILE A 25 -1.31 -8.41 5.30
CA ILE A 25 -1.96 -7.15 4.88
C ILE A 25 -3.47 -7.28 5.00
N ALA A 26 -4.03 -8.41 4.55
CA ALA A 26 -5.47 -8.62 4.60
C ALA A 26 -5.98 -8.67 6.04
N ASN A 27 -5.22 -9.29 6.93
CA ASN A 27 -5.58 -9.34 8.35
C ASN A 27 -5.54 -7.96 8.99
N GLU A 28 -4.53 -7.17 8.66
CA GLU A 28 -4.41 -5.81 9.16
C GLU A 28 -5.55 -4.93 8.65
N TRP A 29 -5.92 -5.11 7.39
CA TRP A 29 -7.01 -4.32 6.79
C TRP A 29 -8.34 -4.63 7.46
N ARG A 30 -8.58 -5.87 7.82
CA ARG A 30 -9.82 -6.27 8.47
C ARG A 30 -10.05 -5.47 9.75
N ASP A 31 -8.97 -5.21 10.48
CA ASP A 31 -9.05 -4.53 11.76
C ASP A 31 -8.73 -3.03 11.68
N ALA A 32 -8.47 -2.52 10.50
CA ALA A 32 -8.06 -1.14 10.33
C ALA A 32 -9.23 -0.18 10.53
N ASN A 33 -8.95 0.94 11.18
CA ASN A 33 -9.97 1.98 11.37
C ASN A 33 -10.44 2.57 10.04
N ALA A 34 -9.58 2.57 9.03
CA ALA A 34 -9.94 3.07 7.71
C ALA A 34 -10.95 2.17 7.00
N ASN A 35 -11.07 0.91 7.44
CA ASN A 35 -12.00 -0.04 6.85
C ASN A 35 -13.30 -0.05 7.65
N GLN A 36 -14.10 0.98 7.48
CA GLN A 36 -15.33 1.16 8.24
C GLN A 36 -16.38 0.11 7.92
N ASP A 37 -16.35 -0.45 6.72
CA ASP A 37 -17.31 -1.45 6.29
C ASP A 37 -16.86 -2.86 6.61
N GLU A 38 -15.71 -3.02 7.23
CA GLU A 38 -15.13 -4.32 7.57
C GLU A 38 -15.04 -5.26 6.37
N ASP A 39 -14.70 -4.67 5.21
CA ASP A 39 -14.56 -5.45 3.99
C ASP A 39 -13.35 -6.34 4.03
N GLU A 40 -13.47 -7.52 3.42
CA GLU A 40 -12.32 -8.39 3.28
C GLU A 40 -11.55 -8.00 2.03
N LEU A 41 -10.24 -8.06 2.11
CA LEU A 41 -9.38 -7.76 0.98
C LEU A 41 -9.08 -9.05 0.22
N ASP A 42 -9.53 -9.13 -1.04
CA ASP A 42 -9.18 -10.27 -1.85
C ASP A 42 -7.92 -9.98 -2.68
N LYS A 43 -7.29 -11.04 -3.13
CA LYS A 43 -6.01 -10.94 -3.84
C LYS A 43 -6.12 -10.13 -5.13
N ARG A 44 -7.21 -10.32 -5.85
CA ARG A 44 -7.43 -9.62 -7.12
C ARG A 44 -7.53 -8.12 -6.91
N THR A 45 -8.30 -7.71 -5.91
CA THR A 45 -8.44 -6.30 -5.57
C THR A 45 -7.11 -5.71 -5.13
N PHE A 46 -6.35 -6.47 -4.34
CA PHE A 46 -5.04 -6.03 -3.89
C PHE A 46 -4.08 -5.81 -5.07
N LEU A 47 -4.02 -6.75 -6.00
CA LEU A 47 -3.13 -6.62 -7.16
C LEU A 47 -3.52 -5.45 -8.06
N ARG A 48 -4.82 -5.22 -8.23
CA ARG A 48 -5.29 -4.06 -8.97
C ARG A 48 -4.93 -2.77 -8.26
N SER A 49 -5.02 -2.76 -6.94
CA SER A 49 -4.65 -1.60 -6.15
C SER A 49 -3.18 -1.25 -6.28
N ARG A 50 -2.30 -2.27 -6.37
CA ARG A 50 -0.87 -2.04 -6.61
C ARG A 50 -0.67 -1.26 -7.91
N GLU A 51 -1.35 -1.68 -8.98
CA GLU A 51 -1.23 -1.01 -10.26
C GLU A 51 -1.76 0.41 -10.20
N ASN A 52 -2.87 0.60 -9.52
CA ASN A 52 -3.47 1.93 -9.41
C ASN A 52 -2.61 2.87 -8.57
N ILE A 53 -2.00 2.37 -7.52
CA ILE A 53 -1.09 3.17 -6.69
C ILE A 53 0.12 3.61 -7.52
N GLN A 54 0.67 2.71 -8.30
CA GLN A 54 1.80 3.05 -9.17
C GLN A 54 1.40 4.09 -10.21
N SER A 55 0.25 3.89 -10.82
CA SER A 55 -0.24 4.78 -11.87
C SER A 55 -0.58 6.18 -11.36
N GLN A 56 -1.22 6.24 -10.19
CA GLN A 56 -1.70 7.52 -9.67
C GLN A 56 -0.68 8.27 -8.83
N PHE A 57 0.16 7.54 -8.10
CA PHE A 57 1.08 8.18 -7.16
C PHE A 57 2.55 7.98 -7.50
N GLY A 58 2.85 7.15 -8.50
CA GLY A 58 4.24 6.88 -8.86
C GLY A 58 4.99 6.06 -7.82
N ILE A 59 4.27 5.39 -6.93
CA ILE A 59 4.85 4.56 -5.89
C ILE A 59 4.69 3.11 -6.28
N THR A 60 5.78 2.35 -6.29
CA THR A 60 5.74 0.94 -6.66
C THR A 60 5.65 0.06 -5.42
N VAL A 61 4.66 -0.83 -5.41
CA VAL A 61 4.55 -1.85 -4.37
C VAL A 61 5.17 -3.12 -4.94
N GLU A 62 6.33 -3.48 -4.43
CA GLU A 62 7.07 -4.65 -4.91
C GLU A 62 6.81 -5.87 -4.06
N CYS A 63 7.05 -7.04 -4.62
CA CYS A 63 6.94 -8.30 -3.91
C CYS A 63 8.31 -8.98 -3.87
N ASP A 64 8.82 -9.23 -2.68
CA ASP A 64 10.11 -9.89 -2.51
C ASP A 64 9.90 -11.40 -2.37
N LYS A 65 10.15 -12.11 -3.44
CA LYS A 65 9.95 -13.56 -3.46
C LYS A 65 10.94 -14.29 -2.57
N SER A 66 12.11 -13.71 -2.36
CA SER A 66 13.12 -14.34 -1.52
C SER A 66 12.84 -14.13 -0.03
N ASP A 67 11.95 -13.22 0.30
CA ASP A 67 11.56 -12.94 1.68
C ASP A 67 10.11 -13.36 1.92
N GLY A 68 9.74 -14.55 1.45
CA GLY A 68 8.41 -15.11 1.70
C GLY A 68 7.28 -14.36 1.03
N TYR A 69 7.53 -13.76 -0.12
CA TYR A 69 6.53 -12.99 -0.87
C TYR A 69 5.98 -11.81 -0.05
N ARG A 70 6.86 -11.13 0.66
CA ARG A 70 6.46 -9.92 1.37
C ARG A 70 6.44 -8.72 0.45
N TYR A 71 5.44 -7.88 0.63
CA TYR A 71 5.30 -6.65 -0.15
C TYR A 71 5.91 -5.49 0.60
N TYR A 72 6.47 -4.54 -0.14
CA TYR A 72 7.09 -3.36 0.42
C TYR A 72 7.04 -2.23 -0.59
N LEU A 73 7.28 -1.00 -0.13
CA LEU A 73 7.33 0.13 -1.04
C LEU A 73 8.73 0.27 -1.60
N LYS A 74 8.81 0.35 -2.93
CA LYS A 74 10.07 0.62 -3.59
C LYS A 74 10.08 2.07 -4.02
N ARG A 75 11.08 2.81 -3.59
CA ARG A 75 11.26 4.18 -3.98
C ARG A 75 12.45 4.27 -4.91
N ASP A 76 12.32 5.07 -5.97
CA ASP A 76 13.41 5.29 -6.86
C ASP A 76 14.27 6.42 -6.28
N PRO A 77 15.51 6.13 -5.87
CA PRO A 77 16.35 7.14 -5.25
C PRO A 77 16.72 8.27 -6.20
N VAL A 78 16.55 8.06 -7.49
CA VAL A 78 16.87 9.10 -8.45
C VAL A 78 15.79 10.12 -8.55
N GLU A 79 14.55 9.65 -8.39
CA GLU A 79 13.51 10.56 -8.56
C GLU A 79 12.92 11.06 -7.42
N ASN A 80 13.35 11.16 -6.45
CA ASN A 80 12.94 11.42 -5.46
C ASN A 80 12.28 12.11 -5.16
N ASP A 81 11.95 12.39 -5.27
CA ASP A 81 11.46 12.37 -4.60
C ASP A 81 10.93 13.14 -3.62
N ASP A 82 11.01 14.51 -3.60
CA ASP A 82 10.30 15.45 -2.76
C ASP A 82 8.80 15.25 -2.84
N VAL A 83 8.30 14.91 -4.02
CA VAL A 83 6.88 14.64 -4.22
C VAL A 83 6.43 13.41 -3.45
N THR A 84 7.21 12.34 -3.53
CA THR A 84 6.87 11.10 -2.84
C THR A 84 6.90 11.30 -1.33
N GLU A 85 7.89 11.98 -0.82
CA GLU A 85 7.97 12.25 0.60
C GLU A 85 6.82 13.12 1.07
N TRP A 86 6.48 14.13 0.28
CA TRP A 86 5.35 14.99 0.59
C TRP A 86 4.06 14.19 0.67
N MET A 87 3.83 13.29 -0.28
CA MET A 87 2.65 12.45 -0.28
C MET A 87 2.58 11.56 0.93
N LEU A 88 3.68 10.91 1.28
CA LEU A 88 3.70 10.05 2.46
C LEU A 88 3.47 10.83 3.73
N SER A 89 4.03 12.03 3.82
CA SER A 89 3.81 12.90 4.98
C SER A 89 2.36 13.32 5.09
N SER A 90 1.71 13.57 3.96
CA SER A 90 0.32 14.00 3.95
C SER A 90 -0.64 12.87 4.33
N LEU A 91 -0.23 11.62 4.09
CA LEU A 91 -1.08 10.47 4.33
C LEU A 91 -0.93 9.87 5.74
N ARG A 92 0.02 10.34 6.48
CA ARG A 92 0.28 9.82 7.83
C ARG A 92 -0.60 10.45 8.89
#